data_005dc5185b920251161b87a9ee0846a5
#
_entry.id   005dc5185b920251161b87a9ee0846a5
#
_cell.length_a   1.000
_cell.length_b   1.000
_cell.length_c   1.000
_cell.angle_alpha   90.00
_cell.angle_beta   90.00
_cell.angle_gamma   90.00
#
_symmetry.space_group_name_H-M   'P 1'
#
loop_
_entity.id
_entity.type
_entity.pdbx_description
1 polymer ?
#
loop_
_entity_poly.entity_id
_entity_poly.type
_entity_poly.pdbx_seq_one_letter_code
_entity_poly.pdbx_strand_id
1 'polypeptide(L)'
;MSFIRTGLREIALKIKRQRTRMALRHEKRLLQKSEINLGREGTSQASNFPELRNEIVALKKLEQEQKEVALRIAQIEEGIKKIEADRQQNSRAQHETVAKLETEKKPLLQKRNQAKSTTELCERELSAVERRVLENDAADRQVLKDLSELEALSPPPADLDTKMASLNAQRTRLPEERAELLRARLGSADACRLAKEKLIAAEAELAVVEKNVERVRAEFEARDRAFSEKIRAQQDALREARAHH
;
A
#
# COMPACT_ATOMS: atom_id res chain seq x y z
N MET A 1 59.09 -19.22 17.59
CA MET A 1 58.10 -19.80 18.55
C MET A 1 57.80 -18.90 19.78
N SER A 2 58.46 -17.77 19.94
CA SER A 2 58.27 -16.83 21.10
C SER A 2 56.93 -16.03 21.01
N PHE A 3 56.48 -15.58 19.83
CA PHE A 3 55.34 -14.70 19.67
C PHE A 3 53.99 -15.33 20.06
N ILE A 4 53.82 -16.62 19.79
CA ILE A 4 52.56 -17.34 20.11
C ILE A 4 52.40 -17.51 21.64
N ARG A 5 53.53 -17.77 22.34
CA ARG A 5 53.54 -17.88 23.81
C ARG A 5 53.21 -16.56 24.50
N THR A 6 53.70 -15.43 23.96
CA THR A 6 53.41 -14.08 24.50
C THR A 6 51.94 -13.70 24.27
N GLY A 7 51.38 -13.98 23.08
CA GLY A 7 49.96 -13.72 22.78
C GLY A 7 48.99 -14.53 23.65
N LEU A 8 49.26 -15.81 23.87
CA LEU A 8 48.45 -16.65 24.77
C LEU A 8 48.50 -16.19 26.22
N ARG A 9 49.69 -15.69 26.68
CA ARG A 9 49.86 -15.14 28.03
C ARG A 9 49.08 -13.82 28.21
N GLU A 10 49.04 -12.96 27.19
CA GLU A 10 48.25 -11.74 27.22
C GLU A 10 46.72 -12.01 27.25
N ILE A 11 46.27 -13.00 26.44
CA ILE A 11 44.86 -13.42 26.45
C ILE A 11 44.46 -13.98 27.83
N ALA A 12 45.33 -14.84 28.41
CA ALA A 12 45.09 -15.39 29.74
C ALA A 12 45.03 -14.29 30.83
N LEU A 13 45.89 -13.27 30.73
CA LEU A 13 45.88 -12.12 31.64
C LEU A 13 44.63 -11.24 31.46
N LYS A 14 44.17 -11.03 30.23
CA LYS A 14 42.93 -10.30 29.96
C LYS A 14 41.71 -11.04 30.54
N ILE A 15 41.63 -12.34 30.33
CA ILE A 15 40.57 -13.19 30.91
C ILE A 15 40.60 -13.15 32.44
N LYS A 16 41.81 -13.26 33.04
CA LYS A 16 41.95 -13.18 34.48
C LYS A 16 41.52 -11.82 35.04
N ARG A 17 41.94 -10.72 34.39
CA ARG A 17 41.51 -9.37 34.76
C ARG A 17 39.98 -9.18 34.64
N GLN A 18 39.37 -9.77 33.59
CA GLN A 18 37.93 -9.69 33.42
C GLN A 18 37.17 -10.49 34.49
N ARG A 19 37.65 -11.68 34.84
CA ARG A 19 37.08 -12.48 35.94
C ARG A 19 37.21 -11.79 37.28
N THR A 20 38.36 -11.20 37.61
CA THR A 20 38.55 -10.44 38.86
C THR A 20 37.67 -9.19 38.90
N ARG A 21 37.46 -8.49 37.78
CA ARG A 21 36.51 -7.36 37.71
C ARG A 21 35.06 -7.79 37.93
N MET A 22 34.66 -8.94 37.39
CA MET A 22 33.33 -9.49 37.63
C MET A 22 33.15 -9.94 39.10
N ALA A 23 34.11 -10.61 39.68
CA ALA A 23 34.11 -11.02 41.07
C ALA A 23 33.99 -9.77 42.00
N LEU A 24 34.79 -8.74 41.76
CA LEU A 24 34.77 -7.48 42.50
C LEU A 24 33.40 -6.77 42.42
N ARG A 25 32.77 -6.79 41.23
CA ARG A 25 31.42 -6.24 41.07
C ARG A 25 30.36 -7.07 41.80
N HIS A 26 30.54 -8.36 41.87
CA HIS A 26 29.65 -9.26 42.59
C HIS A 26 29.80 -9.04 44.12
N GLU A 27 31.01 -8.98 44.60
CA GLU A 27 31.27 -8.70 46.01
C GLU A 27 30.77 -7.32 46.45
N LYS A 28 30.98 -6.27 45.62
CA LYS A 28 30.38 -4.95 45.88
C LYS A 28 28.85 -5.01 45.98
N ARG A 29 28.20 -5.77 45.13
CA ARG A 29 26.74 -5.94 45.19
C ARG A 29 26.29 -6.70 46.43
N LEU A 30 27.07 -7.70 46.88
CA LEU A 30 26.79 -8.42 48.11
C LEU A 30 26.98 -7.57 49.32
N LEU A 31 28.08 -6.76 49.37
CA LEU A 31 28.33 -5.81 50.43
C LEU A 31 27.20 -4.79 50.51
N GLN A 32 26.80 -4.21 49.41
CA GLN A 32 25.72 -3.24 49.35
C GLN A 32 24.36 -3.85 49.80
N LYS A 33 24.10 -5.13 49.47
CA LYS A 33 22.92 -5.85 50.00
C LYS A 33 23.01 -6.11 51.50
N SER A 34 24.19 -6.46 52.02
CA SER A 34 24.35 -6.66 53.46
C SER A 34 24.25 -5.36 54.23
N GLU A 35 24.79 -4.25 53.72
CA GLU A 35 24.64 -2.92 54.32
C GLU A 35 23.14 -2.49 54.34
N ILE A 36 22.40 -2.72 53.27
CA ILE A 36 20.94 -2.44 53.20
C ILE A 36 20.19 -3.31 54.24
N ASN A 37 20.53 -4.60 54.35
CA ASN A 37 19.88 -5.49 55.30
C ASN A 37 20.22 -5.10 56.76
N LEU A 38 21.47 -4.77 57.01
CA LEU A 38 21.89 -4.28 58.31
C LEU A 38 21.18 -2.96 58.70
N GLY A 39 21.04 -2.04 57.71
CA GLY A 39 20.25 -0.84 57.86
C GLY A 39 18.79 -1.10 58.17
N ARG A 40 18.17 -2.09 57.50
CA ARG A 40 16.78 -2.51 57.74
C ARG A 40 16.59 -3.17 59.12
N GLU A 41 17.50 -4.03 59.53
CA GLU A 41 17.49 -4.64 60.85
C GLU A 41 17.74 -3.57 61.94
N GLY A 42 18.68 -2.65 61.71
CA GLY A 42 18.93 -1.51 62.60
C GLY A 42 17.72 -0.60 62.75
N THR A 43 16.95 -0.36 61.68
CA THR A 43 15.72 0.45 61.73
C THR A 43 14.59 -0.22 62.50
N SER A 44 14.50 -1.57 62.51
CA SER A 44 13.52 -2.31 63.32
C SER A 44 13.82 -2.24 64.82
N GLN A 45 15.08 -2.13 65.19
CA GLN A 45 15.53 -1.98 66.60
C GLN A 45 15.69 -0.52 67.05
N ALA A 46 15.60 0.42 66.14
CA ALA A 46 15.88 1.84 66.38
C ALA A 46 14.81 2.57 67.23
N SER A 47 13.68 1.90 67.52
CA SER A 47 12.74 2.39 68.55
C SER A 47 13.40 2.57 69.94
N ASN A 48 14.55 1.92 70.14
CA ASN A 48 15.31 1.95 71.37
C ASN A 48 16.34 3.12 71.44
N PHE A 49 16.51 3.86 70.33
CA PHE A 49 17.48 4.93 70.18
C PHE A 49 16.78 6.26 69.87
N PRO A 50 16.44 7.08 70.89
CA PRO A 50 15.75 8.37 70.74
C PRO A 50 16.49 9.34 69.78
N GLU A 51 17.81 9.23 69.72
CA GLU A 51 18.70 10.07 68.92
C GLU A 51 18.54 9.88 67.44
N LEU A 52 18.09 8.68 67.01
CA LEU A 52 17.89 8.34 65.60
C LEU A 52 16.44 8.49 65.11
N ARG A 53 15.57 9.08 65.92
CA ARG A 53 14.15 9.17 65.66
C ARG A 53 13.84 9.94 64.36
N ASN A 54 14.58 11.02 64.11
CA ASN A 54 14.37 11.86 62.92
C ASN A 54 14.83 11.15 61.62
N GLU A 55 15.95 10.45 61.68
CA GLU A 55 16.51 9.67 60.57
C GLU A 55 15.58 8.50 60.20
N ILE A 56 14.98 7.84 61.18
CA ILE A 56 14.02 6.74 60.97
C ILE A 56 12.74 7.25 60.30
N VAL A 57 12.24 8.41 60.76
CA VAL A 57 11.07 9.03 60.13
C VAL A 57 11.37 9.40 58.67
N ALA A 58 12.55 9.99 58.40
CA ALA A 58 13.00 10.31 57.05
C ALA A 58 13.13 9.05 56.18
N LEU A 59 13.69 7.98 56.70
CA LEU A 59 13.89 6.71 56.01
C LEU A 59 12.55 6.03 55.65
N LYS A 60 11.60 6.00 56.59
CA LYS A 60 10.24 5.51 56.37
C LYS A 60 9.52 6.31 55.26
N LYS A 61 9.71 7.63 55.28
CA LYS A 61 9.14 8.51 54.25
C LYS A 61 9.74 8.19 52.89
N LEU A 62 11.06 8.03 52.75
CA LEU A 62 11.74 7.63 51.53
C LEU A 62 11.30 6.23 51.03
N GLU A 63 11.13 5.26 51.93
CA GLU A 63 10.60 3.93 51.56
C GLU A 63 9.17 4.01 51.04
N GLN A 64 8.34 4.89 51.57
CA GLN A 64 7.00 5.13 51.10
C GLN A 64 7.00 5.80 49.74
N GLU A 65 7.82 6.83 49.53
CA GLU A 65 8.00 7.50 48.24
C GLU A 65 8.51 6.51 47.19
N GLN A 66 9.47 5.64 47.53
CA GLN A 66 9.93 4.59 46.61
C GLN A 66 8.81 3.62 46.20
N LYS A 67 7.95 3.18 47.13
CA LYS A 67 6.82 2.33 46.84
C LYS A 67 5.81 3.02 45.91
N GLU A 68 5.54 4.28 46.14
CA GLU A 68 4.64 5.07 45.28
C GLU A 68 5.19 5.24 43.86
N VAL A 69 6.50 5.53 43.74
CA VAL A 69 7.18 5.60 42.45
C VAL A 69 7.17 4.24 41.72
N ALA A 70 7.46 3.16 42.44
CA ALA A 70 7.43 1.80 41.86
C ALA A 70 6.02 1.42 41.34
N LEU A 71 4.97 1.80 42.10
CA LEU A 71 3.58 1.59 41.69
C LEU A 71 3.23 2.41 40.44
N ARG A 72 3.67 3.66 40.41
CA ARG A 72 3.48 4.54 39.24
C ARG A 72 4.20 3.99 38.00
N ILE A 73 5.42 3.50 38.12
CA ILE A 73 6.17 2.84 37.06
C ILE A 73 5.37 1.64 36.51
N ALA A 74 4.89 0.76 37.39
CA ALA A 74 4.11 -0.41 37.00
C ALA A 74 2.81 -0.02 36.25
N GLN A 75 2.12 1.03 36.72
CA GLN A 75 0.91 1.54 36.04
C GLN A 75 1.22 2.08 34.64
N ILE A 76 2.32 2.82 34.47
CA ILE A 76 2.74 3.34 33.18
C ILE A 76 3.12 2.19 32.25
N GLU A 77 3.87 1.20 32.70
CA GLU A 77 4.24 0.02 31.91
C GLU A 77 3.01 -0.79 31.47
N GLU A 78 2.01 -0.95 32.34
CA GLU A 78 0.74 -1.57 31.98
C GLU A 78 -0.04 -0.74 30.96
N GLY A 79 -0.04 0.58 31.12
CA GLY A 79 -0.62 1.51 30.16
C GLY A 79 0.00 1.38 28.77
N ILE A 80 1.33 1.30 28.68
CA ILE A 80 2.04 1.08 27.40
C ILE A 80 1.60 -0.23 26.77
N LYS A 81 1.57 -1.34 27.52
CA LYS A 81 1.14 -2.65 27.01
C LYS A 81 -0.29 -2.62 26.46
N LYS A 82 -1.20 -1.92 27.13
CA LYS A 82 -2.59 -1.75 26.64
C LYS A 82 -2.62 -1.01 25.31
N ILE A 83 -1.90 0.13 25.21
CA ILE A 83 -1.85 0.91 23.97
C ILE A 83 -1.22 0.10 22.83
N GLU A 84 -0.19 -0.70 23.09
CA GLU A 84 0.43 -1.58 22.10
C GLU A 84 -0.52 -2.69 21.65
N ALA A 85 -1.30 -3.26 22.56
CA ALA A 85 -2.33 -4.26 22.22
C ALA A 85 -3.44 -3.64 21.34
N ASP A 86 -3.93 -2.45 21.69
CA ASP A 86 -4.94 -1.72 20.91
C ASP A 86 -4.40 -1.36 19.51
N ARG A 87 -3.14 -0.96 19.43
CA ARG A 87 -2.45 -0.70 18.16
C ARG A 87 -2.39 -1.95 17.28
N GLN A 88 -2.03 -3.08 17.88
CA GLN A 88 -1.97 -4.36 17.17
C GLN A 88 -3.35 -4.80 16.67
N GLN A 89 -4.40 -4.65 17.50
CA GLN A 89 -5.77 -4.94 17.12
C GLN A 89 -6.23 -4.03 15.97
N ASN A 90 -5.92 -2.73 16.03
CA ASN A 90 -6.22 -1.78 14.96
C ASN A 90 -5.51 -2.18 13.66
N SER A 91 -4.25 -2.59 13.71
CA SER A 91 -3.51 -3.07 12.52
C SER A 91 -4.14 -4.32 11.90
N ARG A 92 -4.59 -5.28 12.71
CA ARG A 92 -5.30 -6.47 12.21
C ARG A 92 -6.61 -6.08 11.53
N ALA A 93 -7.42 -5.22 12.16
CA ALA A 93 -8.66 -4.73 11.59
C ALA A 93 -8.44 -3.98 10.26
N GLN A 94 -7.34 -3.23 10.14
CA GLN A 94 -6.92 -2.60 8.88
C GLN A 94 -6.69 -3.66 7.80
N HIS A 95 -5.84 -4.65 8.08
CA HIS A 95 -5.52 -5.70 7.11
C HIS A 95 -6.77 -6.43 6.63
N GLU A 96 -7.68 -6.77 7.54
CA GLU A 96 -8.94 -7.43 7.19
C GLU A 96 -9.84 -6.54 6.32
N THR A 97 -9.96 -5.26 6.65
CA THR A 97 -10.78 -4.31 5.89
C THR A 97 -10.22 -4.06 4.50
N VAL A 98 -8.90 -3.85 4.40
CA VAL A 98 -8.23 -3.67 3.10
C VAL A 98 -8.32 -4.94 2.26
N ALA A 99 -8.14 -6.13 2.86
CA ALA A 99 -8.26 -7.41 2.15
C ALA A 99 -9.67 -7.62 1.57
N LYS A 100 -10.74 -7.23 2.29
CA LYS A 100 -12.12 -7.27 1.80
C LYS A 100 -12.29 -6.35 0.58
N LEU A 101 -11.85 -5.10 0.68
CA LEU A 101 -11.93 -4.12 -0.41
C LEU A 101 -11.11 -4.56 -1.64
N GLU A 102 -9.93 -5.12 -1.44
CA GLU A 102 -9.11 -5.68 -2.54
C GLU A 102 -9.80 -6.90 -3.18
N THR A 103 -10.56 -7.67 -2.41
CA THR A 103 -11.36 -8.77 -2.96
C THR A 103 -12.53 -8.24 -3.80
N GLU A 104 -13.20 -7.18 -3.36
CA GLU A 104 -14.26 -6.49 -4.11
C GLU A 104 -13.71 -5.81 -5.39
N LYS A 105 -12.48 -5.30 -5.35
CA LYS A 105 -11.80 -4.67 -6.48
C LYS A 105 -11.53 -5.64 -7.64
N LYS A 106 -11.22 -6.91 -7.35
CA LYS A 106 -10.85 -7.90 -8.39
C LYS A 106 -11.91 -8.08 -9.48
N PRO A 107 -13.20 -8.34 -9.18
CA PRO A 107 -14.22 -8.48 -10.21
C PRO A 107 -14.46 -7.18 -10.99
N LEU A 108 -14.32 -6.01 -10.35
CA LEU A 108 -14.45 -4.73 -11.03
C LEU A 108 -13.31 -4.47 -12.02
N LEU A 109 -12.09 -4.86 -11.67
CA LEU A 109 -10.95 -4.85 -12.59
C LEU A 109 -11.18 -5.75 -13.80
N GLN A 110 -11.72 -6.94 -13.59
CA GLN A 110 -12.08 -7.85 -14.68
C GLN A 110 -13.16 -7.23 -15.57
N LYS A 111 -14.23 -6.68 -14.99
CA LYS A 111 -15.31 -5.99 -15.70
C LYS A 111 -14.77 -4.82 -16.55
N ARG A 112 -13.90 -3.97 -15.99
CA ARG A 112 -13.25 -2.89 -16.73
C ARG A 112 -12.40 -3.41 -17.87
N ASN A 113 -11.58 -4.45 -17.64
CA ASN A 113 -10.71 -5.01 -18.67
C ASN A 113 -11.53 -5.62 -19.83
N GLN A 114 -12.64 -6.31 -19.52
CA GLN A 114 -13.56 -6.84 -20.53
C GLN A 114 -14.23 -5.70 -21.33
N ALA A 115 -14.71 -4.66 -20.64
CA ALA A 115 -15.31 -3.50 -21.30
C ALA A 115 -14.30 -2.78 -22.20
N LYS A 116 -13.05 -2.63 -21.74
CA LYS A 116 -11.95 -2.05 -22.54
C LYS A 116 -11.67 -2.87 -23.78
N SER A 117 -11.52 -4.18 -23.65
CA SER A 117 -11.29 -5.07 -24.80
C SER A 117 -12.45 -5.02 -25.79
N THR A 118 -13.70 -4.97 -25.30
CA THR A 118 -14.88 -4.83 -26.17
C THR A 118 -14.87 -3.49 -26.91
N THR A 119 -14.52 -2.40 -26.24
CA THR A 119 -14.41 -1.08 -26.86
C THR A 119 -13.35 -1.06 -27.96
N GLU A 120 -12.17 -1.64 -27.71
CA GLU A 120 -11.09 -1.73 -28.69
C GLU A 120 -11.50 -2.57 -29.92
N LEU A 121 -12.26 -3.65 -29.72
CA LEU A 121 -12.79 -4.46 -30.83
C LEU A 121 -13.79 -3.65 -31.65
N CYS A 122 -14.77 -3.01 -31.02
CA CYS A 122 -15.76 -2.19 -31.74
C CYS A 122 -15.09 -1.03 -32.49
N GLU A 123 -14.06 -0.41 -31.96
CA GLU A 123 -13.30 0.65 -32.65
C GLU A 123 -12.57 0.13 -33.88
N ARG A 124 -11.98 -1.07 -33.81
CA ARG A 124 -11.35 -1.73 -34.96
C ARG A 124 -12.38 -2.07 -36.03
N GLU A 125 -13.54 -2.61 -35.65
CA GLU A 125 -14.63 -2.94 -36.59
C GLU A 125 -15.17 -1.68 -37.27
N LEU A 126 -15.43 -0.60 -36.51
CA LEU A 126 -15.85 0.67 -37.05
C LEU A 126 -14.83 1.22 -38.06
N SER A 127 -13.54 1.22 -37.72
CA SER A 127 -12.46 1.69 -38.59
C SER A 127 -12.36 0.83 -39.87
N ALA A 128 -12.60 -0.48 -39.77
CA ALA A 128 -12.62 -1.37 -40.95
C ALA A 128 -13.80 -1.05 -41.86
N VAL A 129 -14.99 -0.83 -41.33
CA VAL A 129 -16.15 -0.43 -42.11
C VAL A 129 -15.96 0.94 -42.77
N GLU A 130 -15.43 1.90 -42.04
CA GLU A 130 -15.12 3.25 -42.56
C GLU A 130 -14.12 3.19 -43.73
N ARG A 131 -13.10 2.34 -43.62
CA ARG A 131 -12.16 2.10 -44.73
C ARG A 131 -12.87 1.57 -45.94
N ARG A 132 -13.75 0.57 -45.77
CA ARG A 132 -14.53 -0.02 -46.90
C ARG A 132 -15.47 1.01 -47.54
N VAL A 133 -16.05 1.93 -46.76
CA VAL A 133 -16.83 3.04 -47.33
C VAL A 133 -15.95 3.92 -48.22
N LEU A 134 -14.75 4.28 -47.76
CA LEU A 134 -13.82 5.09 -48.56
C LEU A 134 -13.33 4.37 -49.82
N GLU A 135 -13.08 3.06 -49.72
CA GLU A 135 -12.69 2.24 -50.86
C GLU A 135 -13.83 2.15 -51.92
N ASN A 136 -15.08 1.99 -51.48
CA ASN A 136 -16.25 2.00 -52.33
C ASN A 136 -16.45 3.36 -53.03
N ASP A 137 -16.33 4.46 -52.27
CA ASP A 137 -16.40 5.84 -52.82
C ASP A 137 -15.26 6.11 -53.84
N ALA A 138 -14.08 5.54 -53.63
CA ALA A 138 -12.98 5.63 -54.58
C ALA A 138 -13.24 4.80 -55.86
N ALA A 139 -13.78 3.60 -55.69
CA ALA A 139 -14.16 2.75 -56.84
C ALA A 139 -15.25 3.40 -57.68
N ASP A 140 -16.28 4.00 -57.05
CA ASP A 140 -17.35 4.71 -57.78
C ASP A 140 -16.79 5.87 -58.62
N ARG A 141 -15.89 6.67 -58.02
CA ARG A 141 -15.20 7.75 -58.76
C ARG A 141 -14.35 7.24 -59.90
N GLN A 142 -13.67 6.09 -59.74
CA GLN A 142 -12.86 5.50 -60.81
C GLN A 142 -13.73 4.99 -61.95
N VAL A 143 -14.85 4.30 -61.65
CA VAL A 143 -15.80 3.83 -62.66
C VAL A 143 -16.38 4.99 -63.49
N LEU A 144 -16.74 6.10 -62.83
CA LEU A 144 -17.24 7.30 -63.53
C LEU A 144 -16.16 7.91 -64.44
N LYS A 145 -14.91 7.94 -63.99
CA LYS A 145 -13.79 8.43 -64.79
C LYS A 145 -13.52 7.52 -66.00
N ASP A 146 -13.48 6.19 -65.79
CA ASP A 146 -13.24 5.21 -66.86
C ASP A 146 -14.34 5.24 -67.90
N LEU A 147 -15.62 5.41 -67.50
CA LEU A 147 -16.73 5.63 -68.42
C LEU A 147 -16.55 6.87 -69.27
N SER A 148 -16.19 8.00 -68.64
CA SER A 148 -15.98 9.26 -69.36
C SER A 148 -14.78 9.21 -70.32
N GLU A 149 -13.72 8.48 -69.92
CA GLU A 149 -12.55 8.27 -70.78
C GLU A 149 -12.90 7.38 -72.02
N LEU A 150 -13.67 6.30 -71.83
CA LEU A 150 -14.10 5.42 -72.89
C LEU A 150 -15.04 6.12 -73.91
N GLU A 151 -15.95 6.98 -73.43
CA GLU A 151 -16.83 7.81 -74.24
C GLU A 151 -16.07 8.83 -75.09
N ALA A 152 -14.93 9.29 -74.61
CA ALA A 152 -14.10 10.30 -75.32
C ALA A 152 -13.17 9.70 -76.41
N LEU A 153 -13.02 8.37 -76.42
CA LEU A 153 -12.12 7.71 -77.40
C LEU A 153 -12.66 7.76 -78.85
N SER A 154 -11.83 8.23 -79.76
CA SER A 154 -12.13 8.26 -81.16
C SER A 154 -10.86 7.86 -81.98
N PRO A 155 -10.87 6.72 -82.81
CA PRO A 155 -11.96 5.82 -83.04
C PRO A 155 -12.26 4.91 -81.84
N PRO A 156 -13.50 4.38 -81.72
CA PRO A 156 -13.89 3.50 -80.59
C PRO A 156 -13.12 2.18 -80.65
N PRO A 157 -12.67 1.60 -79.52
CA PRO A 157 -12.04 0.29 -79.49
C PRO A 157 -13.01 -0.83 -79.80
N ALA A 158 -12.53 -1.95 -80.36
CA ALA A 158 -13.36 -3.08 -80.83
C ALA A 158 -14.15 -3.78 -79.70
N ASP A 159 -13.75 -3.62 -78.46
CA ASP A 159 -14.34 -4.18 -77.22
C ASP A 159 -15.11 -3.16 -76.41
N LEU A 160 -15.45 -1.97 -76.99
CA LEU A 160 -16.10 -0.85 -76.31
C LEU A 160 -17.39 -1.26 -75.56
N ASP A 161 -18.30 -1.94 -76.28
CA ASP A 161 -19.61 -2.34 -75.72
C ASP A 161 -19.48 -3.26 -74.52
N THR A 162 -18.53 -4.20 -74.57
CA THR A 162 -18.27 -5.10 -73.41
C THR A 162 -17.73 -4.39 -72.22
N LYS A 163 -16.79 -3.44 -72.39
CA LYS A 163 -16.25 -2.60 -71.33
C LYS A 163 -17.28 -1.67 -70.71
N MET A 164 -18.06 -1.02 -71.61
CA MET A 164 -19.15 -0.14 -71.17
C MET A 164 -20.22 -0.91 -70.36
N ALA A 165 -20.61 -2.12 -70.81
CA ALA A 165 -21.54 -2.95 -70.07
C ALA A 165 -21.04 -3.37 -68.74
N SER A 166 -19.73 -3.74 -68.62
CA SER A 166 -19.09 -4.09 -67.35
C SER A 166 -19.03 -2.90 -66.35
N LEU A 167 -18.62 -1.70 -66.80
CA LEU A 167 -18.56 -0.52 -66.00
C LEU A 167 -19.94 -0.02 -65.55
N ASN A 168 -20.95 -0.12 -66.43
CA ASN A 168 -22.34 0.22 -66.07
C ASN A 168 -22.91 -0.76 -65.03
N ALA A 169 -22.59 -2.06 -65.15
CA ALA A 169 -22.94 -3.02 -64.09
C ALA A 169 -22.28 -2.68 -62.73
N GLN A 170 -21.03 -2.28 -62.73
CA GLN A 170 -20.35 -1.79 -61.51
C GLN A 170 -20.99 -0.51 -60.98
N ARG A 171 -21.30 0.44 -61.85
CA ARG A 171 -21.97 1.71 -61.47
C ARG A 171 -23.32 1.52 -60.79
N THR A 172 -24.07 0.48 -61.17
CA THR A 172 -25.35 0.15 -60.52
C THR A 172 -25.17 -0.58 -59.17
N ARG A 173 -24.12 -1.38 -59.02
CA ARG A 173 -23.85 -2.18 -57.83
C ARG A 173 -23.22 -1.36 -56.71
N LEU A 174 -22.28 -0.46 -57.03
CA LEU A 174 -21.54 0.31 -56.02
C LEU A 174 -22.41 1.15 -55.08
N PRO A 175 -23.48 1.87 -55.50
CA PRO A 175 -24.40 2.58 -54.63
C PRO A 175 -25.15 1.68 -53.65
N GLU A 176 -25.53 0.45 -54.09
CA GLU A 176 -26.19 -0.54 -53.24
C GLU A 176 -25.23 -1.02 -52.14
N GLU A 177 -24.02 -1.38 -52.52
CA GLU A 177 -22.95 -1.76 -51.56
C GLU A 177 -22.64 -0.62 -50.58
N ARG A 178 -22.58 0.63 -51.06
CA ARG A 178 -22.41 1.80 -50.25
C ARG A 178 -23.52 1.97 -49.22
N ALA A 179 -24.77 1.76 -49.63
CA ALA A 179 -25.91 1.87 -48.71
C ALA A 179 -25.85 0.81 -47.60
N GLU A 180 -25.40 -0.42 -47.92
CA GLU A 180 -25.18 -1.47 -46.93
C GLU A 180 -24.01 -1.14 -45.97
N LEU A 181 -22.90 -0.64 -46.50
CA LEU A 181 -21.74 -0.23 -45.71
C LEU A 181 -22.09 0.94 -44.76
N LEU A 182 -22.90 1.91 -45.21
CA LEU A 182 -23.36 3.00 -44.35
C LEU A 182 -24.27 2.50 -43.21
N ARG A 183 -25.15 1.53 -43.46
CA ARG A 183 -25.95 0.87 -42.41
C ARG A 183 -25.04 0.13 -41.42
N ALA A 184 -24.08 -0.62 -41.91
CA ALA A 184 -23.10 -1.31 -41.07
C ALA A 184 -22.28 -0.33 -40.23
N ARG A 185 -21.87 0.81 -40.82
CA ARG A 185 -21.16 1.89 -40.07
C ARG A 185 -22.00 2.44 -38.95
N LEU A 186 -23.29 2.73 -39.18
CA LEU A 186 -24.18 3.21 -38.08
C LEU A 186 -24.31 2.17 -36.99
N GLY A 187 -24.50 0.90 -37.31
CA GLY A 187 -24.56 -0.17 -36.32
C GLY A 187 -23.26 -0.31 -35.49
N SER A 188 -22.10 -0.26 -36.18
CA SER A 188 -20.80 -0.32 -35.51
C SER A 188 -20.54 0.91 -34.67
N ALA A 189 -20.97 2.10 -35.10
CA ALA A 189 -20.85 3.33 -34.30
C ALA A 189 -21.69 3.29 -33.02
N ASP A 190 -22.94 2.79 -33.13
CA ASP A 190 -23.79 2.60 -31.92
C ASP A 190 -23.24 1.54 -30.98
N ALA A 191 -22.69 0.45 -31.48
CA ALA A 191 -22.02 -0.58 -30.69
C ALA A 191 -20.80 0.01 -29.95
N CYS A 192 -19.98 0.82 -30.63
CA CYS A 192 -18.84 1.52 -30.01
C CYS A 192 -19.29 2.49 -28.92
N ARG A 193 -20.36 3.24 -29.14
CA ARG A 193 -20.92 4.16 -28.15
C ARG A 193 -21.33 3.41 -26.89
N LEU A 194 -22.11 2.33 -27.05
CA LEU A 194 -22.55 1.50 -25.92
C LEU A 194 -21.39 0.82 -25.19
N ALA A 195 -20.35 0.38 -25.90
CA ALA A 195 -19.14 -0.20 -25.32
C ALA A 195 -18.39 0.87 -24.48
N LYS A 196 -18.24 2.09 -24.99
CA LYS A 196 -17.62 3.22 -24.26
C LYS A 196 -18.42 3.60 -23.00
N GLU A 197 -19.73 3.66 -23.07
CA GLU A 197 -20.59 3.92 -21.91
C GLU A 197 -20.38 2.85 -20.82
N LYS A 198 -20.31 1.58 -21.20
CA LYS A 198 -20.01 0.47 -20.27
C LYS A 198 -18.62 0.58 -19.65
N LEU A 199 -17.62 1.00 -20.44
CA LEU A 199 -16.25 1.20 -19.93
C LEU A 199 -16.22 2.34 -18.91
N ILE A 200 -16.82 3.48 -19.21
CA ILE A 200 -16.91 4.64 -18.30
C ILE A 200 -17.61 4.24 -16.99
N ALA A 201 -18.71 3.48 -17.08
CA ALA A 201 -19.42 3.01 -15.89
C ALA A 201 -18.54 2.06 -15.05
N ALA A 202 -17.82 1.13 -15.68
CA ALA A 202 -16.93 0.21 -14.98
C ALA A 202 -15.72 0.93 -14.33
N GLU A 203 -15.18 1.94 -14.99
CA GLU A 203 -14.12 2.80 -14.45
C GLU A 203 -14.60 3.61 -13.25
N ALA A 204 -15.81 4.16 -13.32
CA ALA A 204 -16.42 4.89 -12.21
C ALA A 204 -16.64 3.99 -10.98
N GLU A 205 -17.19 2.78 -11.17
CA GLU A 205 -17.35 1.79 -10.09
C GLU A 205 -16.00 1.44 -9.45
N LEU A 206 -14.97 1.21 -10.25
CA LEU A 206 -13.62 0.90 -9.77
C LEU A 206 -13.01 2.07 -8.97
N ALA A 207 -13.14 3.29 -9.48
CA ALA A 207 -12.63 4.49 -8.82
C ALA A 207 -13.24 4.73 -7.43
N VAL A 208 -14.53 4.38 -7.24
CA VAL A 208 -15.18 4.46 -5.91
C VAL A 208 -14.51 3.51 -4.93
N VAL A 209 -14.25 2.26 -5.32
CA VAL A 209 -13.58 1.28 -4.43
C VAL A 209 -12.14 1.70 -4.16
N GLU A 210 -11.40 2.16 -5.16
CA GLU A 210 -10.03 2.67 -4.98
C GLU A 210 -9.98 3.84 -3.99
N LYS A 211 -10.86 4.79 -4.13
CA LYS A 211 -11.00 5.92 -3.20
C LYS A 211 -11.34 5.45 -1.78
N ASN A 212 -12.17 4.43 -1.64
CA ASN A 212 -12.48 3.83 -0.33
C ASN A 212 -11.25 3.16 0.29
N VAL A 213 -10.44 2.44 -0.50
CA VAL A 213 -9.18 1.85 -0.03
C VAL A 213 -8.22 2.93 0.47
N GLU A 214 -8.03 3.99 -0.29
CA GLU A 214 -7.17 5.13 0.11
C GLU A 214 -7.67 5.80 1.39
N ARG A 215 -8.98 6.05 1.49
CA ARG A 215 -9.59 6.63 2.69
C ARG A 215 -9.34 5.75 3.91
N VAL A 216 -9.60 4.45 3.80
CA VAL A 216 -9.39 3.49 4.89
C VAL A 216 -7.91 3.48 5.31
N ARG A 217 -6.97 3.44 4.37
CA ARG A 217 -5.54 3.52 4.67
C ARG A 217 -5.18 4.80 5.41
N ALA A 218 -5.63 5.95 4.93
CA ALA A 218 -5.36 7.24 5.57
C ALA A 218 -5.94 7.33 6.99
N GLU A 219 -7.17 6.83 7.22
CA GLU A 219 -7.77 6.79 8.56
C GLU A 219 -6.97 5.92 9.54
N PHE A 220 -6.48 4.76 9.08
CA PHE A 220 -5.67 3.88 9.91
C PHE A 220 -4.27 4.46 10.18
N GLU A 221 -3.64 5.10 9.20
CA GLU A 221 -2.38 5.81 9.40
C GLU A 221 -2.49 6.93 10.44
N ALA A 222 -3.59 7.70 10.38
CA ALA A 222 -3.84 8.73 11.38
C ALA A 222 -3.99 8.15 12.80
N ARG A 223 -4.71 7.02 12.95
CA ARG A 223 -4.83 6.30 14.22
C ARG A 223 -3.48 5.74 14.69
N ASP A 224 -2.67 5.17 13.80
CA ASP A 224 -1.36 4.63 14.14
C ASP A 224 -0.40 5.72 14.63
N ARG A 225 -0.43 6.91 14.02
CA ARG A 225 0.30 8.09 14.51
C ARG A 225 -0.15 8.48 15.91
N ALA A 226 -1.46 8.51 16.17
CA ALA A 226 -2.00 8.82 17.49
C ALA A 226 -1.58 7.79 18.56
N PHE A 227 -1.54 6.49 18.22
CA PHE A 227 -1.00 5.47 19.11
C PHE A 227 0.49 5.68 19.38
N SER A 228 1.28 5.99 18.35
CA SER A 228 2.71 6.24 18.46
C SER A 228 3.02 7.44 19.38
N GLU A 229 2.24 8.52 19.26
CA GLU A 229 2.34 9.69 20.12
C GLU A 229 2.00 9.36 21.58
N LYS A 230 0.93 8.59 21.82
CA LYS A 230 0.56 8.13 23.17
C LYS A 230 1.64 7.26 23.80
N ILE A 231 2.22 6.32 23.04
CA ILE A 231 3.31 5.47 23.53
C ILE A 231 4.52 6.32 23.87
N ARG A 232 4.88 7.29 23.03
CA ARG A 232 6.01 8.21 23.27
C ARG A 232 5.80 9.00 24.55
N ALA A 233 4.62 9.60 24.76
CA ALA A 233 4.29 10.33 25.95
C ALA A 233 4.39 9.46 27.22
N GLN A 234 3.93 8.21 27.17
CA GLN A 234 4.05 7.26 28.29
C GLN A 234 5.52 6.85 28.55
N GLN A 235 6.32 6.68 27.47
CA GLN A 235 7.74 6.38 27.61
C GLN A 235 8.52 7.53 28.23
N ASP A 236 8.20 8.76 27.90
CA ASP A 236 8.80 9.95 28.50
C ASP A 236 8.43 10.06 29.99
N ALA A 237 7.15 9.85 30.35
CA ALA A 237 6.71 9.78 31.74
C ALA A 237 7.39 8.63 32.52
N LEU A 238 7.64 7.49 31.86
CA LEU A 238 8.38 6.37 32.44
C LEU A 238 9.84 6.73 32.71
N ARG A 239 10.50 7.47 31.82
CA ARG A 239 11.88 7.95 31.98
C ARG A 239 11.98 8.92 33.17
N GLU A 240 11.03 9.86 33.26
CA GLU A 240 10.95 10.79 34.39
C GLU A 240 10.74 10.05 35.70
N ALA A 241 9.78 9.12 35.77
CA ALA A 241 9.53 8.35 36.98
C ALA A 241 10.75 7.51 37.42
N ARG A 242 11.51 6.96 36.48
CA ARG A 242 12.75 6.19 36.75
C ARG A 242 13.92 7.10 37.14
N ALA A 243 13.95 8.34 36.71
CA ALA A 243 14.98 9.30 37.11
C ALA A 243 14.81 9.76 38.60
N HIS A 244 13.58 9.68 39.14
CA HIS A 244 13.26 9.98 40.52
C HIS A 244 13.33 8.75 41.44
N HIS A 245 13.60 7.56 40.90
CA HIS A 245 13.78 6.32 41.67
C HIS A 245 15.26 6.05 41.97
#